data_7be07b792d059ee49854d750b5f4bdf6
#
_entry.id   7be07b792d059ee49854d750b5f4bdf6
#
_cell.length_a   1.000
_cell.length_b   1.000
_cell.length_c   1.000
_cell.angle_alpha   90.00
_cell.angle_beta   90.00
_cell.angle_gamma   90.00
#
_symmetry.space_group_name_H-M   'P 1'
#
loop_
_entity.id
_entity.type
_entity.pdbx_description
1 polymer ?
#
loop_
_entity_poly.entity_id
_entity_poly.type
_entity_poly.pdbx_seq_one_letter_code
_entity_poly.pdbx_strand_id
1 'polypeptide(L)'
;KVLEKGSSIFKIKTNKNVYRSKWLINSAGLNSDKIGKMMGIEDYTIYPCRGEYFILDQKLGKYLNMPAYPVPNEKMGGLGIHLTPSIDGNVFIGPSSEYINSKDDYSTTKEVMDLLIEDGGRIFSHIKKEYFIRNFSGIRPKLVNKDKGGYDDFKIELRDDITNLINLTGIESPGLTSAVPIAKYVVSIL
;
A
#
# COMPACT_ATOMS: atom_id res chain seq x y z
N LYS A 1 6.43 19.69 10.50
CA LYS A 1 6.38 19.64 11.96
C LYS A 1 5.06 20.23 12.41
N VAL A 2 4.20 19.42 13.03
CA VAL A 2 2.95 19.88 13.66
C VAL A 2 3.35 20.49 15.00
N LEU A 3 2.92 21.69 15.28
CA LEU A 3 3.28 22.43 16.49
C LEU A 3 2.03 22.96 17.15
N GLU A 4 1.92 22.68 18.42
CA GLU A 4 1.01 23.18 19.48
C GLU A 4 -0.16 22.25 19.82
N LYS A 5 0.06 21.55 20.95
CA LYS A 5 -0.96 20.88 21.75
C LYS A 5 -1.67 21.98 22.59
N GLY A 6 -2.98 22.10 22.43
CA GLY A 6 -3.79 23.01 23.30
C GLY A 6 -4.50 24.16 22.61
N SER A 7 -4.30 24.37 21.30
CA SER A 7 -5.12 25.29 20.52
C SER A 7 -6.06 24.51 19.60
N SER A 8 -7.28 25.01 19.41
CA SER A 8 -8.24 24.47 18.42
C SER A 8 -7.77 24.65 16.95
N ILE A 9 -6.48 24.95 16.74
CA ILE A 9 -5.91 25.25 15.43
C ILE A 9 -4.57 24.53 15.29
N PHE A 10 -4.47 23.68 14.24
CA PHE A 10 -3.21 23.07 13.84
C PHE A 10 -2.31 24.08 13.14
N LYS A 11 -1.03 24.09 13.53
CA LYS A 11 0.01 24.85 12.85
C LYS A 11 0.97 23.89 12.17
N ILE A 12 0.95 23.87 10.84
CA ILE A 12 1.68 22.92 10.01
C ILE A 12 2.83 23.65 9.33
N LYS A 13 4.07 23.38 9.74
CA LYS A 13 5.27 23.93 9.12
C LYS A 13 5.80 22.97 8.05
N THR A 14 5.86 23.46 6.83
CA THR A 14 6.51 22.79 5.69
C THR A 14 7.88 23.42 5.39
N ASN A 15 8.58 22.91 4.41
CA ASN A 15 9.82 23.51 3.91
C ASN A 15 9.60 24.84 3.16
N LYS A 16 8.36 25.13 2.75
CA LYS A 16 8.01 26.36 2.01
C LYS A 16 7.25 27.36 2.87
N ASN A 17 6.25 26.93 3.62
CA ASN A 17 5.29 27.80 4.30
C ASN A 17 4.85 27.22 5.65
N VAL A 18 4.15 28.07 6.42
CA VAL A 18 3.41 27.70 7.63
C VAL A 18 1.92 27.85 7.36
N TYR A 19 1.18 26.78 7.55
CA TYR A 19 -0.28 26.76 7.39
C TYR A 19 -0.96 26.69 8.76
N ARG A 20 -2.17 27.21 8.84
CA ARG A 20 -3.05 27.08 9.99
C ARG A 20 -4.38 26.48 9.56
N SER A 21 -4.87 25.47 10.27
CA SER A 21 -6.13 24.80 9.98
C SER A 21 -6.87 24.41 11.24
N LYS A 22 -8.20 24.43 11.22
CA LYS A 22 -9.04 23.90 12.29
C LYS A 22 -9.04 22.38 12.30
N TRP A 23 -8.97 21.74 11.14
CA TRP A 23 -8.94 20.29 10.96
C TRP A 23 -7.61 19.84 10.41
N LEU A 24 -7.16 18.68 10.85
CA LEU A 24 -6.05 17.97 10.26
C LEU A 24 -6.48 16.55 9.88
N ILE A 25 -6.29 16.20 8.61
CA ILE A 25 -6.51 14.85 8.10
C ILE A 25 -5.15 14.25 7.77
N ASN A 26 -4.72 13.27 8.56
CA ASN A 26 -3.49 12.54 8.31
C ASN A 26 -3.73 11.42 7.30
N SER A 27 -3.43 11.65 6.05
CA SER A 27 -3.49 10.66 4.95
C SER A 27 -2.11 10.40 4.35
N ALA A 28 -1.07 10.33 5.21
CA ALA A 28 0.32 10.29 4.78
C ALA A 28 0.83 8.88 4.38
N GLY A 29 -0.05 7.87 4.29
CA GLY A 29 0.29 6.51 3.84
C GLY A 29 1.45 5.92 4.64
N LEU A 30 2.56 5.58 3.99
CA LEU A 30 3.77 5.04 4.63
C LEU A 30 4.34 5.91 5.76
N ASN A 31 4.05 7.21 5.76
CA ASN A 31 4.55 8.14 6.77
C ASN A 31 3.47 8.58 7.79
N SER A 32 2.29 7.93 7.80
CA SER A 32 1.20 8.31 8.70
C SER A 32 1.59 8.19 10.18
N ASP A 33 2.39 7.19 10.55
CA ASP A 33 2.95 7.04 11.90
C ASP A 33 3.95 8.14 12.27
N LYS A 34 4.75 8.62 11.30
CA LYS A 34 5.66 9.76 11.56
C LYS A 34 4.86 11.05 11.83
N ILE A 35 3.78 11.26 11.09
CA ILE A 35 2.88 12.40 11.33
C ILE A 35 2.17 12.23 12.68
N GLY A 36 1.68 11.02 12.99
CA GLY A 36 1.09 10.70 14.29
C GLY A 36 2.04 11.02 15.45
N LYS A 37 3.28 10.56 15.39
CA LYS A 37 4.31 10.84 16.41
C LYS A 37 4.59 12.33 16.61
N MET A 38 4.51 13.15 15.55
CA MET A 38 4.63 14.61 15.69
C MET A 38 3.52 15.23 16.53
N MET A 39 2.38 14.54 16.67
CA MET A 39 1.22 14.94 17.46
C MET A 39 1.14 14.21 18.81
N GLY A 40 2.11 13.34 19.11
CA GLY A 40 2.17 12.55 20.35
C GLY A 40 1.34 11.25 20.29
N ILE A 41 1.01 10.77 19.08
CA ILE A 41 0.31 9.50 18.89
C ILE A 41 1.36 8.39 18.70
N GLU A 42 1.31 7.37 19.53
CA GLU A 42 2.26 6.24 19.53
C GLU A 42 1.57 4.87 19.50
N ASP A 43 0.25 4.85 19.34
CA ASP A 43 -0.59 3.65 19.44
C ASP A 43 -0.58 2.79 18.16
N TYR A 44 0.10 3.24 17.10
CA TYR A 44 0.29 2.46 15.88
C TYR A 44 1.66 2.69 15.22
N THR A 45 2.08 1.69 14.45
CA THR A 45 3.30 1.74 13.64
C THR A 45 2.98 1.26 12.23
N ILE A 46 3.55 1.91 11.23
CA ILE A 46 3.45 1.46 9.84
C ILE A 46 4.66 0.59 9.51
N TYR A 47 4.38 -0.66 9.19
CA TYR A 47 5.37 -1.66 8.76
C TYR A 47 5.43 -1.68 7.23
N PRO A 48 6.54 -1.28 6.61
CA PRO A 48 6.66 -1.28 5.16
C PRO A 48 6.74 -2.71 4.63
N CYS A 49 5.86 -3.05 3.68
CA CYS A 49 5.85 -4.33 3.01
C CYS A 49 5.95 -4.13 1.50
N ARG A 50 7.13 -4.44 0.93
CA ARG A 50 7.41 -4.28 -0.49
C ARG A 50 6.73 -5.38 -1.30
N GLY A 51 6.14 -4.99 -2.42
CA GLY A 51 5.60 -5.88 -3.43
C GLY A 51 6.23 -5.57 -4.78
N GLU A 52 6.87 -6.56 -5.37
CA GLU A 52 7.49 -6.44 -6.69
C GLU A 52 6.58 -7.03 -7.76
N TYR A 53 6.54 -6.37 -8.90
CA TYR A 53 5.83 -6.79 -10.10
C TYR A 53 6.77 -6.87 -11.29
N PHE A 54 6.45 -7.77 -12.20
CA PHE A 54 7.06 -7.79 -13.52
C PHE A 54 6.00 -7.56 -14.59
N ILE A 55 6.44 -6.91 -15.67
CA ILE A 55 5.69 -6.71 -16.90
C ILE A 55 6.13 -7.78 -17.88
N LEU A 56 5.18 -8.55 -18.38
CA LEU A 56 5.39 -9.57 -19.39
C LEU A 56 5.05 -9.05 -20.78
N ASP A 57 5.67 -9.65 -21.80
CA ASP A 57 5.47 -9.33 -23.21
C ASP A 57 4.00 -9.43 -23.62
N GLN A 58 3.56 -8.53 -24.50
CA GLN A 58 2.21 -8.48 -25.08
C GLN A 58 1.81 -9.80 -25.79
N LYS A 59 2.79 -10.62 -26.21
CA LYS A 59 2.52 -11.96 -26.75
C LYS A 59 1.69 -12.83 -25.82
N LEU A 60 1.75 -12.59 -24.52
CA LEU A 60 0.95 -13.30 -23.52
C LEU A 60 -0.45 -12.69 -23.34
N GLY A 61 -0.65 -11.42 -23.64
CA GLY A 61 -1.92 -10.73 -23.45
C GLY A 61 -3.10 -11.36 -24.17
N LYS A 62 -2.87 -11.94 -25.36
CA LYS A 62 -3.91 -12.63 -26.12
C LYS A 62 -4.49 -13.88 -25.44
N TYR A 63 -3.83 -14.41 -24.43
CA TYR A 63 -4.28 -15.60 -23.69
C TYR A 63 -4.94 -15.25 -22.34
N LEU A 64 -4.92 -13.98 -21.93
CA LEU A 64 -5.42 -13.56 -20.63
C LEU A 64 -6.38 -12.37 -20.77
N ASN A 65 -7.69 -12.64 -20.69
CA ASN A 65 -8.75 -11.63 -20.86
C ASN A 65 -9.23 -11.01 -19.54
N MET A 66 -8.83 -11.56 -18.42
CA MET A 66 -9.20 -11.09 -17.07
C MET A 66 -8.10 -11.41 -16.07
N PRO A 67 -8.07 -10.74 -14.91
CA PRO A 67 -7.13 -11.11 -13.85
C PRO A 67 -7.31 -12.57 -13.41
N ALA A 68 -6.20 -13.27 -13.21
CA ALA A 68 -6.16 -14.65 -12.73
C ALA A 68 -5.30 -14.74 -11.47
N TYR A 69 -5.84 -15.27 -10.38
CA TYR A 69 -5.16 -15.42 -9.10
C TYR A 69 -5.60 -16.71 -8.38
N PRO A 70 -4.73 -17.25 -7.51
CA PRO A 70 -5.06 -18.43 -6.73
C PRO A 70 -6.12 -18.10 -5.67
N VAL A 71 -6.71 -19.12 -5.09
CA VAL A 71 -7.53 -18.96 -3.88
C VAL A 71 -6.67 -18.31 -2.80
N PRO A 72 -7.11 -17.17 -2.22
CA PRO A 72 -6.35 -16.48 -1.19
C PRO A 72 -6.03 -17.37 0.01
N ASN A 73 -4.79 -17.31 0.48
CA ASN A 73 -4.39 -17.98 1.70
C ASN A 73 -4.45 -16.96 2.85
N GLU A 74 -5.39 -17.14 3.78
CA GLU A 74 -5.61 -16.23 4.91
C GLU A 74 -4.35 -16.02 5.76
N LYS A 75 -3.49 -17.04 5.88
CA LYS A 75 -2.24 -16.97 6.66
C LYS A 75 -1.18 -16.07 6.01
N MET A 76 -1.24 -15.85 4.71
CA MET A 76 -0.26 -15.03 3.96
C MET A 76 -0.65 -13.56 3.88
N GLY A 77 -1.84 -13.19 4.31
CA GLY A 77 -2.28 -11.77 4.40
C GLY A 77 -2.33 -11.04 3.07
N GLY A 78 -2.72 -11.72 1.98
CA GLY A 78 -2.85 -11.11 0.65
C GLY A 78 -3.46 -12.05 -0.38
N LEU A 79 -3.71 -11.52 -1.59
CA LEU A 79 -4.31 -12.28 -2.70
C LEU A 79 -3.34 -13.30 -3.35
N GLY A 80 -2.07 -13.30 -2.92
CA GLY A 80 -1.04 -14.09 -3.58
C GLY A 80 -0.57 -13.49 -4.91
N ILE A 81 0.35 -14.19 -5.57
CA ILE A 81 0.83 -13.82 -6.90
C ILE A 81 -0.30 -14.02 -7.90
N HIS A 82 -0.56 -13.01 -8.70
CA HIS A 82 -1.61 -13.03 -9.71
C HIS A 82 -1.15 -12.42 -11.02
N LEU A 83 -1.94 -12.63 -12.05
CA LEU A 83 -1.75 -12.12 -13.39
C LEU A 83 -2.83 -11.10 -13.70
N THR A 84 -2.44 -9.93 -14.22
CA THR A 84 -3.40 -8.87 -14.57
C THR A 84 -3.10 -8.37 -15.98
N PRO A 85 -4.06 -8.46 -16.92
CA PRO A 85 -3.89 -7.86 -18.24
C PRO A 85 -3.91 -6.35 -18.14
N SER A 86 -3.02 -5.67 -18.87
CA SER A 86 -3.03 -4.22 -19.03
C SER A 86 -3.84 -3.81 -20.25
N ILE A 87 -4.25 -2.53 -20.29
CA ILE A 87 -4.94 -1.95 -21.44
C ILE A 87 -4.04 -1.90 -22.69
N ASP A 88 -2.72 -1.90 -22.51
CA ASP A 88 -1.73 -1.89 -23.59
C ASP A 88 -1.40 -3.30 -24.10
N GLY A 89 -2.07 -4.35 -23.57
CA GLY A 89 -1.88 -5.73 -23.98
C GLY A 89 -0.75 -6.48 -23.28
N ASN A 90 0.00 -5.84 -22.36
CA ASN A 90 0.96 -6.53 -21.51
C ASN A 90 0.23 -7.31 -20.40
N VAL A 91 0.95 -8.19 -19.73
CA VAL A 91 0.47 -8.88 -18.54
C VAL A 91 1.38 -8.50 -17.37
N PHE A 92 0.79 -8.08 -16.24
CA PHE A 92 1.52 -7.92 -14.99
C PHE A 92 1.47 -9.21 -14.19
N ILE A 93 2.61 -9.61 -13.64
CA ILE A 93 2.72 -10.72 -12.71
C ILE A 93 3.27 -10.23 -11.38
N GLY A 94 2.65 -10.63 -10.28
CA GLY A 94 2.96 -10.20 -8.91
C GLY A 94 1.68 -10.03 -8.10
N PRO A 95 1.79 -9.35 -6.96
CA PRO A 95 3.02 -8.89 -6.32
C PRO A 95 3.70 -9.96 -5.50
N SER A 96 4.99 -9.79 -5.24
CA SER A 96 5.64 -10.43 -4.10
C SER A 96 5.20 -9.77 -2.78
N SER A 97 5.65 -10.31 -1.65
CA SER A 97 5.34 -9.76 -0.33
C SER A 97 6.54 -9.91 0.59
N GLU A 98 7.25 -8.81 0.86
CA GLU A 98 8.44 -8.78 1.68
C GLU A 98 8.38 -7.62 2.67
N TYR A 99 8.44 -7.90 3.98
CA TYR A 99 8.63 -6.86 4.99
C TYR A 99 10.07 -6.35 4.94
N ILE A 100 10.21 -5.04 4.80
CA ILE A 100 11.49 -4.34 4.68
C ILE A 100 11.67 -3.32 5.80
N ASN A 101 12.91 -2.87 6.03
CA ASN A 101 13.20 -1.92 7.11
C ASN A 101 13.04 -0.46 6.68
N SER A 102 13.23 -0.16 5.41
CA SER A 102 13.14 1.21 4.88
C SER A 102 11.83 1.46 4.17
N LYS A 103 11.21 2.59 4.44
CA LYS A 103 9.99 3.05 3.74
C LYS A 103 10.28 3.63 2.35
N ASP A 104 11.56 3.72 1.97
CA ASP A 104 12.03 4.32 0.72
C ASP A 104 12.81 3.32 -0.16
N ASP A 105 12.79 2.01 0.20
CA ASP A 105 13.46 0.97 -0.57
C ASP A 105 12.53 0.36 -1.64
N TYR A 106 12.55 0.95 -2.83
CA TYR A 106 11.85 0.49 -4.02
C TYR A 106 12.69 -0.43 -4.92
N SER A 107 13.73 -1.03 -4.40
CA SER A 107 14.56 -1.98 -5.16
C SER A 107 13.75 -3.19 -5.61
N THR A 108 14.19 -3.81 -6.69
CA THR A 108 13.64 -5.05 -7.20
C THR A 108 14.74 -6.10 -7.25
N THR A 109 14.38 -7.37 -7.09
CA THR A 109 15.34 -8.46 -6.93
C THR A 109 15.17 -9.52 -8.02
N LYS A 110 16.28 -10.22 -8.32
CA LYS A 110 16.26 -11.32 -9.29
C LYS A 110 15.56 -12.56 -8.72
N GLU A 111 15.71 -12.76 -7.44
CA GLU A 111 15.13 -13.87 -6.68
C GLU A 111 13.60 -13.86 -6.76
N VAL A 112 13.00 -12.66 -6.74
CA VAL A 112 11.55 -12.50 -6.93
C VAL A 112 11.13 -12.91 -8.34
N MET A 113 11.93 -12.66 -9.36
CA MET A 113 11.60 -13.12 -10.73
C MET A 113 11.46 -14.64 -10.80
N ASP A 114 12.40 -15.37 -10.20
CA ASP A 114 12.38 -16.83 -10.21
C ASP A 114 11.16 -17.37 -9.44
N LEU A 115 10.81 -16.76 -8.31
CA LEU A 115 9.57 -17.04 -7.56
C LEU A 115 8.32 -16.80 -8.41
N LEU A 116 8.25 -15.67 -9.12
CA LEU A 116 7.09 -15.31 -9.94
C LEU A 116 6.94 -16.23 -11.16
N ILE A 117 8.05 -16.75 -11.71
CA ILE A 117 8.02 -17.75 -12.78
C ILE A 117 7.42 -19.06 -12.25
N GLU A 118 7.86 -19.51 -11.08
CA GLU A 118 7.39 -20.76 -10.49
C GLU A 118 5.89 -20.67 -10.11
N ASP A 119 5.52 -19.72 -9.30
CA ASP A 119 4.15 -19.60 -8.79
C ASP A 119 3.15 -19.14 -9.87
N GLY A 120 3.56 -18.22 -10.73
CA GLY A 120 2.74 -17.79 -11.86
C GLY A 120 2.56 -18.88 -12.89
N GLY A 121 3.57 -19.74 -13.11
CA GLY A 121 3.52 -20.89 -13.99
C GLY A 121 2.49 -21.94 -13.58
N ARG A 122 2.16 -22.03 -12.29
CA ARG A 122 1.08 -22.89 -11.77
C ARG A 122 -0.31 -22.39 -12.17
N ILE A 123 -0.47 -21.06 -12.33
CA ILE A 123 -1.73 -20.43 -12.73
C ILE A 123 -1.81 -20.40 -14.27
N PHE A 124 -0.68 -20.12 -14.92
CA PHE A 124 -0.62 -19.86 -16.35
C PHE A 124 0.65 -20.45 -16.96
N SER A 125 0.52 -21.64 -17.57
CA SER A 125 1.64 -22.45 -18.07
C SER A 125 2.45 -21.82 -19.22
N HIS A 126 1.95 -20.73 -19.81
CA HIS A 126 2.65 -20.02 -20.89
C HIS A 126 3.74 -19.08 -20.39
N ILE A 127 3.90 -18.90 -19.07
CA ILE A 127 4.93 -18.02 -18.51
C ILE A 127 6.30 -18.63 -18.74
N LYS A 128 7.18 -17.84 -19.35
CA LYS A 128 8.59 -18.17 -19.56
C LYS A 128 9.45 -16.96 -19.27
N LYS A 129 10.67 -17.19 -18.82
CA LYS A 129 11.65 -16.15 -18.48
C LYS A 129 11.85 -15.12 -19.59
N GLU A 130 11.84 -15.55 -20.85
CA GLU A 130 12.02 -14.70 -22.04
C GLU A 130 10.94 -13.62 -22.21
N TYR A 131 9.78 -13.75 -21.55
CA TYR A 131 8.68 -12.77 -21.61
C TYR A 131 8.77 -11.68 -20.54
N PHE A 132 9.73 -11.75 -19.61
CA PHE A 132 9.91 -10.74 -18.58
C PHE A 132 10.66 -9.54 -19.15
N ILE A 133 9.96 -8.40 -19.31
CA ILE A 133 10.51 -7.21 -19.98
C ILE A 133 11.04 -6.20 -18.94
N ARG A 134 10.28 -5.92 -17.90
CA ARG A 134 10.53 -4.86 -16.93
C ARG A 134 9.96 -5.22 -15.56
N ASN A 135 10.50 -4.61 -14.53
CA ASN A 135 10.00 -4.73 -13.18
C ASN A 135 9.79 -3.36 -12.52
N PHE A 136 8.97 -3.35 -11.47
CA PHE A 136 8.75 -2.22 -10.57
C PHE A 136 8.30 -2.74 -9.21
N SER A 137 8.38 -1.89 -8.19
CA SER A 137 7.92 -2.22 -6.86
C SER A 137 7.06 -1.12 -6.26
N GLY A 138 6.25 -1.49 -5.27
CA GLY A 138 5.50 -0.59 -4.40
C GLY A 138 5.66 -1.03 -2.96
N ILE A 139 5.40 -0.12 -2.02
CA ILE A 139 5.50 -0.41 -0.58
C ILE A 139 4.13 -0.20 0.06
N ARG A 140 3.59 -1.26 0.67
CA ARG A 140 2.31 -1.24 1.37
C ARG A 140 2.51 -0.75 2.81
N PRO A 141 1.67 0.15 3.31
CA PRO A 141 1.70 0.63 4.69
C PRO A 141 0.94 -0.32 5.63
N LYS A 142 1.51 -1.47 5.96
CA LYS A 142 0.83 -2.44 6.83
C LYS A 142 0.78 -1.98 8.29
N LEU A 143 -0.34 -2.31 8.97
CA LEU A 143 -0.52 -2.11 10.42
C LEU A 143 -0.09 -3.33 11.24
N VAL A 144 0.08 -4.48 10.59
CA VAL A 144 0.51 -5.73 11.20
C VAL A 144 1.97 -5.99 10.87
N ASN A 145 2.77 -6.33 11.87
CA ASN A 145 4.16 -6.72 11.67
C ASN A 145 4.28 -8.15 11.13
N LYS A 146 5.46 -8.51 10.64
CA LYS A 146 5.77 -9.83 10.07
C LYS A 146 5.47 -10.98 11.04
N ASP A 147 5.82 -10.80 12.31
CA ASP A 147 5.76 -11.90 13.33
C ASP A 147 4.32 -12.20 13.74
N LYS A 148 3.46 -11.17 13.76
CA LYS A 148 2.04 -11.33 14.05
C LYS A 148 1.30 -12.00 12.89
N GLY A 149 1.73 -11.72 11.67
CA GLY A 149 1.10 -12.21 10.45
C GLY A 149 -0.36 -11.74 10.27
N GLY A 150 -1.01 -12.20 9.22
CA GLY A 150 -2.41 -11.91 8.96
C GLY A 150 -2.64 -10.56 8.27
N TYR A 151 -3.86 -10.05 8.45
CA TYR A 151 -4.38 -8.84 7.80
C TYR A 151 -5.02 -7.94 8.86
N ASP A 152 -4.87 -6.64 8.72
CA ASP A 152 -5.61 -5.62 9.48
C ASP A 152 -6.28 -4.68 8.49
N ASP A 153 -7.50 -4.24 8.81
CA ASP A 153 -8.27 -3.37 7.92
C ASP A 153 -7.79 -1.92 8.01
N PHE A 154 -8.23 -1.11 7.08
CA PHE A 154 -8.00 0.33 7.09
C PHE A 154 -8.54 0.95 8.37
N LYS A 155 -7.75 1.83 9.00
CA LYS A 155 -8.20 2.63 10.14
C LYS A 155 -8.49 4.04 9.68
N ILE A 156 -9.75 4.44 9.82
CA ILE A 156 -10.24 5.78 9.56
C ILE A 156 -10.86 6.27 10.87
N GLU A 157 -10.11 7.06 11.63
CA GLU A 157 -10.43 7.39 13.02
C GLU A 157 -10.52 8.89 13.22
N LEU A 158 -11.67 9.38 13.69
CA LEU A 158 -11.75 10.67 14.37
C LEU A 158 -11.16 10.48 15.78
N ARG A 159 -10.09 11.18 16.08
CA ARG A 159 -9.37 11.01 17.35
C ARG A 159 -10.08 11.71 18.49
N ASP A 160 -10.32 10.99 19.59
CA ASP A 160 -10.93 11.55 20.80
C ASP A 160 -9.92 12.33 21.65
N ASP A 161 -8.64 11.94 21.58
CA ASP A 161 -7.54 12.54 22.35
C ASP A 161 -6.95 13.82 21.73
N ILE A 162 -7.25 14.09 20.45
CA ILE A 162 -6.81 15.29 19.73
C ILE A 162 -7.98 15.86 18.94
N THR A 163 -8.52 16.96 19.39
CA THR A 163 -9.67 17.61 18.78
C THR A 163 -9.42 17.92 17.29
N ASN A 164 -10.38 17.59 16.44
CA ASN A 164 -10.38 17.85 15.00
C ASN A 164 -9.24 17.17 14.23
N LEU A 165 -8.77 16.01 14.71
CA LEU A 165 -7.83 15.15 13.98
C LEU A 165 -8.53 13.92 13.45
N ILE A 166 -8.37 13.67 12.15
CA ILE A 166 -8.75 12.41 11.50
C ILE A 166 -7.49 11.70 11.04
N ASN A 167 -7.33 10.45 11.47
CA ASN A 167 -6.23 9.57 11.07
C ASN A 167 -6.71 8.54 10.04
N LEU A 168 -6.02 8.48 8.89
CA LEU A 168 -6.18 7.44 7.89
C LEU A 168 -4.89 6.63 7.85
N THR A 169 -4.93 5.39 8.36
CA THR A 169 -3.75 4.54 8.47
C THR A 169 -4.00 3.15 7.89
N GLY A 170 -2.93 2.50 7.43
CA GLY A 170 -3.01 1.16 6.87
C GLY A 170 -3.76 1.06 5.55
N ILE A 171 -3.96 2.17 4.83
CA ILE A 171 -4.65 2.15 3.54
C ILE A 171 -3.71 1.61 2.47
N GLU A 172 -3.84 0.33 2.20
CA GLU A 172 -3.16 -0.38 1.12
C GLU A 172 -4.18 -0.76 0.00
N SER A 173 -3.97 -1.82 -0.76
CA SER A 173 -4.97 -2.28 -1.74
C SER A 173 -6.24 -2.78 -1.02
N PRO A 174 -7.45 -2.36 -1.44
CA PRO A 174 -7.83 -1.59 -2.64
C PRO A 174 -8.03 -0.08 -2.39
N GLY A 175 -7.19 0.57 -1.61
CA GLY A 175 -7.34 1.97 -1.18
C GLY A 175 -7.52 2.97 -2.32
N LEU A 176 -6.82 2.78 -3.46
CA LEU A 176 -6.99 3.68 -4.62
C LEU A 176 -8.40 3.57 -5.20
N THR A 177 -8.92 2.36 -5.38
CA THR A 177 -10.30 2.13 -5.85
C THR A 177 -11.33 2.65 -4.85
N SER A 178 -11.03 2.56 -3.56
CA SER A 178 -11.88 3.02 -2.45
C SER A 178 -11.70 4.50 -2.09
N ALA A 179 -10.83 5.24 -2.78
CA ALA A 179 -10.47 6.62 -2.39
C ALA A 179 -11.68 7.56 -2.34
N VAL A 180 -12.60 7.47 -3.31
CA VAL A 180 -13.79 8.34 -3.36
C VAL A 180 -14.77 8.04 -2.21
N PRO A 181 -15.19 6.79 -1.94
CA PRO A 181 -16.02 6.50 -0.78
C PRO A 181 -15.31 6.81 0.55
N ILE A 182 -14.00 6.58 0.69
CA ILE A 182 -13.24 6.99 1.88
C ILE A 182 -13.32 8.51 2.07
N ALA A 183 -13.10 9.30 1.01
CA ALA A 183 -13.18 10.75 1.09
C ALA A 183 -14.59 11.24 1.49
N LYS A 184 -15.65 10.64 0.95
CA LYS A 184 -17.03 10.95 1.35
C LYS A 184 -17.29 10.64 2.82
N TYR A 185 -16.81 9.50 3.29
CA TYR A 185 -16.91 9.12 4.69
C TYR A 185 -16.17 10.12 5.61
N VAL A 186 -14.93 10.47 5.26
CA VAL A 186 -14.13 11.47 6.01
C VAL A 186 -14.86 12.82 6.08
N VAL A 187 -15.45 13.27 4.98
CA VAL A 187 -16.23 14.54 4.97
C VAL A 187 -17.47 14.43 5.84
N SER A 188 -18.10 13.26 5.94
CA SER A 188 -19.31 13.08 6.75
C SER A 188 -19.07 13.12 8.27
N ILE A 189 -17.82 12.97 8.71
CA ILE A 189 -17.42 13.02 10.13
C ILE A 189 -16.70 14.32 10.51
N LEU A 190 -16.55 15.29 9.59
CA LEU A 190 -16.09 16.65 9.85
C LEU A 190 -17.21 17.49 10.48
#